data_7b871999ccd94f8923da9221f0476096
#
_entry.id   7b871999ccd94f8923da9221f0476096
#
_cell.length_a   1.000
_cell.length_b   1.000
_cell.length_c   1.000
_cell.angle_alpha   90.00
_cell.angle_beta   90.00
_cell.angle_gamma   90.00
#
_symmetry.space_group_name_H-M   'P 1'
#
loop_
_entity.id
_entity.type
_entity.pdbx_description
1 polymer ?
#
loop_
_entity_poly.entity_id
_entity_poly.type
_entity_poly.pdbx_seq_one_letter_code
_entity_poly.pdbx_strand_id
1 'polypeptide(L)'
;MAITNYADLQSAIADFLNRDDLAATIPTFISLAEADINRSVRHWRMEKRSTAELDTQYSAIPADFLEVIRFYITSNDTRPLELISQAELLDRKYRNLDTSGKPAYYAITAGEIEVYPVPDGTYDVELYYYARTPALSVSEPTNWLLTYFPDAYLYSALIHSAPYLQEDSRIQTWAALQQNAINAINAESEKSKFGGAGRRLKIRAY
;
A
#
# COMPACT_ATOMS: atom_id res chain seq x y z
N MET A 1 15.10 25.07 -4.53
CA MET A 1 14.59 25.04 -3.15
C MET A 1 14.57 23.57 -2.70
N ALA A 2 14.93 23.25 -1.46
CA ALA A 2 14.79 21.87 -0.96
C ALA A 2 13.32 21.62 -0.59
N ILE A 3 12.78 20.48 -0.97
CA ILE A 3 11.39 20.10 -0.63
C ILE A 3 11.46 19.24 0.63
N THR A 4 11.19 19.82 1.79
CA THR A 4 11.32 19.14 3.08
C THR A 4 10.01 18.90 3.78
N ASN A 5 8.96 19.64 3.41
CA ASN A 5 7.63 19.56 4.02
C ASN A 5 6.53 19.89 3.00
N TYR A 6 5.28 19.78 3.43
CA TYR A 6 4.10 20.01 2.60
C TYR A 6 4.04 21.43 2.00
N ALA A 7 4.43 22.46 2.76
CA ALA A 7 4.45 23.85 2.27
C ALA A 7 5.53 24.05 1.21
N ASP A 8 6.73 23.47 1.40
CA ASP A 8 7.80 23.52 0.41
C ASP A 8 7.38 22.82 -0.89
N LEU A 9 6.67 21.68 -0.78
CA LEU A 9 6.15 20.96 -1.94
C LEU A 9 5.13 21.81 -2.71
N GLN A 10 4.21 22.48 -2.02
CA GLN A 10 3.24 23.37 -2.65
C GLN A 10 3.94 24.52 -3.37
N SER A 11 4.92 25.16 -2.72
CA SER A 11 5.71 26.23 -3.33
C SER A 11 6.48 25.74 -4.56
N ALA A 12 7.12 24.58 -4.47
CA ALA A 12 7.84 24.00 -5.60
C ALA A 12 6.91 23.70 -6.79
N ILE A 13 5.71 23.18 -6.54
CA ILE A 13 4.73 22.93 -7.61
C ILE A 13 4.33 24.26 -8.27
N ALA A 14 4.02 25.30 -7.49
CA ALA A 14 3.69 26.64 -8.01
C ALA A 14 4.81 27.20 -8.88
N ASP A 15 6.08 27.12 -8.41
CA ASP A 15 7.27 27.58 -9.13
C ASP A 15 7.44 26.82 -10.46
N PHE A 16 7.31 25.49 -10.47
CA PHE A 16 7.42 24.67 -11.69
C PHE A 16 6.33 24.98 -12.71
N LEU A 17 5.13 25.30 -12.23
CA LEU A 17 4.03 25.73 -13.08
C LEU A 17 4.15 27.18 -13.53
N ASN A 18 4.94 27.99 -12.82
CA ASN A 18 5.02 29.44 -12.96
C ASN A 18 3.63 30.10 -12.83
N ARG A 19 2.86 29.67 -11.80
CA ARG A 19 1.46 30.05 -11.56
C ARG A 19 1.19 30.25 -10.07
N ASP A 20 0.90 31.47 -9.69
CA ASP A 20 0.57 31.86 -8.30
C ASP A 20 -0.94 31.71 -7.99
N ASP A 21 -1.76 31.68 -9.03
CA ASP A 21 -3.24 31.58 -8.91
C ASP A 21 -3.74 30.19 -8.53
N LEU A 22 -2.88 29.16 -8.57
CA LEU A 22 -3.26 27.76 -8.30
C LEU A 22 -3.06 27.34 -6.85
N ALA A 23 -2.69 28.22 -5.94
CA ALA A 23 -2.39 27.91 -4.54
C ALA A 23 -3.52 27.14 -3.84
N ALA A 24 -4.79 27.47 -4.12
CA ALA A 24 -5.94 26.76 -3.57
C ALA A 24 -6.19 25.39 -4.21
N THR A 25 -5.64 25.13 -5.41
CA THR A 25 -5.87 23.89 -6.18
C THR A 25 -4.73 22.88 -6.03
N ILE A 26 -3.50 23.35 -5.74
CA ILE A 26 -2.32 22.52 -5.56
C ILE A 26 -2.54 21.40 -4.53
N PRO A 27 -3.21 21.60 -3.37
CA PRO A 27 -3.56 20.51 -2.46
C PRO A 27 -4.32 19.35 -3.13
N THR A 28 -5.20 19.66 -4.08
CA THR A 28 -5.92 18.63 -4.85
C THR A 28 -4.98 17.84 -5.75
N PHE A 29 -4.02 18.49 -6.40
CA PHE A 29 -3.01 17.78 -7.22
C PHE A 29 -2.16 16.84 -6.37
N ILE A 30 -1.77 17.28 -5.17
CA ILE A 30 -1.02 16.44 -4.23
C ILE A 30 -1.85 15.23 -3.79
N SER A 31 -3.13 15.42 -3.45
CA SER A 31 -4.02 14.33 -3.07
C SER A 31 -4.21 13.30 -4.19
N LEU A 32 -4.34 13.75 -5.44
CA LEU A 32 -4.40 12.87 -6.61
C LEU A 32 -3.08 12.12 -6.84
N ALA A 33 -1.95 12.81 -6.63
CA ALA A 33 -0.63 12.20 -6.69
C ALA A 33 -0.46 11.09 -5.63
N GLU A 34 -0.91 11.32 -4.40
CA GLU A 34 -0.90 10.34 -3.31
C GLU A 34 -1.74 9.10 -3.66
N ALA A 35 -2.90 9.31 -4.29
CA ALA A 35 -3.74 8.20 -4.74
C ALA A 35 -3.02 7.35 -5.81
N ASP A 36 -2.33 7.98 -6.77
CA ASP A 36 -1.56 7.29 -7.81
C ASP A 36 -0.37 6.53 -7.23
N ILE A 37 0.38 7.16 -6.34
CA ILE A 37 1.53 6.56 -5.68
C ILE A 37 1.09 5.34 -4.86
N ASN A 38 0.01 5.44 -4.08
CA ASN A 38 -0.52 4.31 -3.32
C ASN A 38 -0.98 3.13 -4.21
N ARG A 39 -1.35 3.38 -5.46
CA ARG A 39 -1.68 2.32 -6.43
C ARG A 39 -0.44 1.64 -7.03
N SER A 40 0.63 2.40 -7.29
CA SER A 40 1.77 1.96 -8.09
C SER A 40 3.02 1.59 -7.30
N VAL A 41 3.16 2.07 -6.06
CA VAL A 41 4.33 1.83 -5.21
C VAL A 41 4.07 0.73 -4.19
N ARG A 42 5.05 -0.20 -4.08
CA ARG A 42 5.12 -1.21 -3.00
C ARG A 42 6.52 -1.19 -2.42
N HIS A 43 6.68 -0.40 -1.37
CA HIS A 43 7.97 -0.22 -0.72
C HIS A 43 7.97 -0.84 0.67
N TRP A 44 9.11 -1.37 1.14
CA TRP A 44 9.23 -2.00 2.46
C TRP A 44 8.82 -1.07 3.61
N ARG A 45 8.94 0.26 3.45
CA ARG A 45 8.47 1.26 4.43
C ARG A 45 6.95 1.33 4.56
N MET A 46 6.22 0.79 3.60
CA MET A 46 4.76 0.65 3.64
C MET A 46 4.33 -0.62 4.37
N GLU A 47 5.27 -1.52 4.70
CA GLU A 47 4.93 -2.76 5.38
C GLU A 47 4.62 -2.49 6.85
N LYS A 48 3.48 -2.98 7.29
CA LYS A 48 3.05 -2.94 8.68
C LYS A 48 2.67 -4.32 9.17
N ARG A 49 2.76 -4.47 10.50
CA ARG A 49 2.32 -5.64 11.24
C ARG A 49 1.19 -5.23 12.18
N SER A 50 0.08 -5.93 12.12
CA SER A 50 -1.02 -5.81 13.06
C SER A 50 -1.25 -7.16 13.74
N THR A 51 -1.52 -7.12 15.03
CA THR A 51 -1.88 -8.30 15.84
C THR A 51 -3.33 -8.16 16.29
N ALA A 52 -4.06 -9.25 16.32
CA ALA A 52 -5.43 -9.30 16.77
C ALA A 52 -5.76 -10.70 17.34
N GLU A 53 -6.85 -10.78 18.07
CA GLU A 53 -7.50 -12.03 18.41
C GLU A 53 -8.56 -12.36 17.37
N LEU A 54 -8.57 -13.59 16.90
CA LEU A 54 -9.50 -14.13 15.93
C LEU A 54 -10.39 -15.16 16.61
N ASP A 55 -11.59 -14.75 16.98
CA ASP A 55 -12.60 -15.55 17.67
C ASP A 55 -13.91 -15.66 16.89
N THR A 56 -14.03 -14.89 15.81
CA THR A 56 -15.20 -14.82 14.94
C THR A 56 -14.82 -15.08 13.49
N GLN A 57 -15.82 -15.41 12.69
CA GLN A 57 -15.65 -15.66 11.26
C GLN A 57 -15.20 -14.44 10.48
N TYR A 58 -15.57 -13.23 10.92
CA TYR A 58 -15.28 -11.97 10.27
C TYR A 58 -14.43 -11.07 11.15
N SER A 59 -13.42 -10.48 10.59
CA SER A 59 -12.54 -9.51 11.27
C SER A 59 -12.36 -8.26 10.42
N ALA A 60 -12.39 -7.08 11.06
CA ALA A 60 -12.17 -5.83 10.36
C ALA A 60 -10.74 -5.72 9.83
N ILE A 61 -10.60 -5.15 8.64
CA ILE A 61 -9.31 -4.79 8.04
C ILE A 61 -8.83 -3.46 8.63
N PRO A 62 -7.51 -3.28 8.87
CA PRO A 62 -6.94 -1.98 9.27
C PRO A 62 -7.34 -0.87 8.28
N ALA A 63 -7.65 0.33 8.79
CA ALA A 63 -8.13 1.45 7.97
C ALA A 63 -7.13 1.91 6.88
N ASP A 64 -5.84 1.69 7.12
CA ASP A 64 -4.76 2.02 6.19
C ASP A 64 -4.33 0.84 5.29
N PHE A 65 -5.08 -0.25 5.29
CA PHE A 65 -4.79 -1.45 4.51
C PHE A 65 -4.83 -1.19 3.00
N LEU A 66 -3.84 -1.72 2.29
CA LEU A 66 -3.80 -1.77 0.83
C LEU A 66 -3.82 -3.20 0.31
N GLU A 67 -2.92 -4.03 0.81
CA GLU A 67 -2.70 -5.37 0.27
C GLU A 67 -2.08 -6.27 1.33
N VAL A 68 -2.55 -7.51 1.41
CA VAL A 68 -1.99 -8.50 2.32
C VAL A 68 -0.63 -9.01 1.82
N ILE A 69 0.33 -9.11 2.73
CA ILE A 69 1.61 -9.78 2.49
C ILE A 69 1.53 -11.20 3.03
N ARG A 70 1.12 -11.34 4.29
CA ARG A 70 0.95 -12.63 4.97
C ARG A 70 -0.02 -12.51 6.13
N PHE A 71 -0.73 -13.58 6.40
CA PHE A 71 -1.62 -13.71 7.55
C PHE A 71 -1.33 -15.03 8.24
N TYR A 72 -1.06 -14.98 9.57
CA TYR A 72 -0.67 -16.13 10.36
C TYR A 72 -1.51 -16.25 11.61
N ILE A 73 -1.76 -17.49 12.02
CA ILE A 73 -2.08 -17.82 13.40
C ILE A 73 -0.77 -18.00 14.14
N THR A 74 -0.61 -17.35 15.30
CA THR A 74 0.59 -17.43 16.13
C THR A 74 0.43 -18.28 17.38
N SER A 75 -0.83 -18.51 17.82
CA SER A 75 -1.12 -19.39 18.96
C SER A 75 -1.02 -20.88 18.59
N ASN A 76 -0.35 -21.66 19.47
CA ASN A 76 -0.30 -23.13 19.46
C ASN A 76 0.26 -23.84 18.20
N ASP A 77 0.94 -23.20 17.34
CA ASP A 77 1.54 -23.68 16.09
C ASP A 77 1.40 -22.59 15.03
N THR A 78 2.50 -21.90 14.77
CA THR A 78 2.53 -20.80 13.79
C THR A 78 2.22 -21.33 12.41
N ARG A 79 1.04 -20.99 11.89
CA ARG A 79 0.57 -21.46 10.61
C ARG A 79 0.09 -20.31 9.73
N PRO A 80 0.59 -20.22 8.49
CA PRO A 80 0.03 -19.26 7.54
C PRO A 80 -1.39 -19.68 7.14
N LEU A 81 -2.31 -18.73 7.08
CA LEU A 81 -3.60 -18.90 6.44
C LEU A 81 -3.42 -18.71 4.92
N GLU A 82 -4.16 -19.46 4.15
CA GLU A 82 -4.13 -19.39 2.69
C GLU A 82 -5.21 -18.42 2.19
N LEU A 83 -4.80 -17.45 1.36
CA LEU A 83 -5.72 -16.55 0.69
C LEU A 83 -6.40 -17.30 -0.46
N ILE A 84 -7.72 -17.37 -0.42
CA ILE A 84 -8.53 -17.96 -1.48
C ILE A 84 -9.57 -16.95 -1.99
N SER A 85 -10.17 -17.23 -3.12
CA SER A 85 -11.27 -16.42 -3.63
C SER A 85 -12.52 -16.60 -2.77
N GLN A 86 -13.39 -15.57 -2.74
CA GLN A 86 -14.67 -15.66 -2.06
C GLN A 86 -15.54 -16.82 -2.59
N ALA A 87 -15.51 -17.06 -3.90
CA ALA A 87 -16.26 -18.17 -4.49
C ALA A 87 -15.75 -19.53 -3.99
N GLU A 88 -14.44 -19.71 -3.89
CA GLU A 88 -13.85 -20.94 -3.37
C GLU A 88 -14.16 -21.13 -1.87
N LEU A 89 -14.14 -20.04 -1.09
CA LEU A 89 -14.47 -20.09 0.32
C LEU A 89 -15.93 -20.53 0.52
N LEU A 90 -16.87 -19.99 -0.26
CA LEU A 90 -18.28 -20.39 -0.25
C LEU A 90 -18.46 -21.86 -0.68
N ASP A 91 -17.76 -22.32 -1.70
CA ASP A 91 -17.76 -23.72 -2.14
C ASP A 91 -17.30 -24.66 -1.02
N ARG A 92 -16.25 -24.30 -0.29
CA ARG A 92 -15.74 -25.09 0.85
C ARG A 92 -16.76 -25.14 1.98
N LYS A 93 -17.40 -24.02 2.29
CA LYS A 93 -18.50 -23.96 3.28
C LYS A 93 -19.66 -24.87 2.87
N TYR A 94 -20.10 -24.79 1.61
CA TYR A 94 -21.21 -25.57 1.12
C TYR A 94 -20.95 -27.08 1.14
N ARG A 95 -19.73 -27.50 0.82
CA ARG A 95 -19.35 -28.93 0.80
C ARG A 95 -19.17 -29.52 2.19
N ASN A 96 -18.71 -28.74 3.16
CA ASN A 96 -18.33 -29.24 4.48
C ASN A 96 -19.29 -28.80 5.60
N LEU A 97 -20.44 -28.23 5.27
CA LEU A 97 -21.51 -27.79 6.18
C LEU A 97 -21.01 -27.36 7.57
N ASP A 98 -20.83 -26.09 7.78
CA ASP A 98 -20.55 -25.40 9.06
C ASP A 98 -19.52 -26.07 9.98
N THR A 99 -18.36 -26.40 9.44
CA THR A 99 -17.27 -26.91 10.27
C THR A 99 -16.67 -25.76 11.09
N SER A 100 -16.73 -25.91 12.41
CA SER A 100 -15.96 -25.10 13.35
C SER A 100 -14.60 -25.76 13.58
N GLY A 101 -13.55 -24.96 13.72
CA GLY A 101 -12.19 -25.46 13.94
C GLY A 101 -11.12 -24.40 13.74
N LYS A 102 -9.86 -24.80 13.83
CA LYS A 102 -8.72 -23.89 13.57
C LYS A 102 -8.77 -23.37 12.12
N PRO A 103 -8.83 -22.04 11.92
CA PRO A 103 -8.85 -21.45 10.58
C PRO A 103 -7.64 -21.84 9.74
N ALA A 104 -7.86 -22.10 8.45
CA ALA A 104 -6.81 -22.45 7.49
C ALA A 104 -6.83 -21.56 6.24
N TYR A 105 -7.99 -21.02 5.91
CA TYR A 105 -8.23 -20.21 4.73
C TYR A 105 -8.84 -18.89 5.11
N TYR A 106 -8.62 -17.89 4.26
CA TYR A 106 -9.30 -16.60 4.38
C TYR A 106 -9.59 -15.99 3.01
N ALA A 107 -10.60 -15.14 2.98
CA ALA A 107 -10.93 -14.29 1.84
C ALA A 107 -11.11 -12.85 2.32
N ILE A 108 -10.91 -11.88 1.43
CA ILE A 108 -11.18 -10.47 1.69
C ILE A 108 -12.50 -10.14 1.02
N THR A 109 -13.49 -9.75 1.81
CA THR A 109 -14.86 -9.50 1.35
C THR A 109 -15.42 -8.26 2.01
N ALA A 110 -15.92 -7.31 1.21
CA ALA A 110 -16.61 -6.10 1.70
C ALA A 110 -15.85 -5.28 2.75
N GLY A 111 -14.51 -5.31 2.71
CA GLY A 111 -13.67 -4.58 3.67
C GLY A 111 -13.40 -5.34 4.97
N GLU A 112 -13.70 -6.63 5.02
CA GLU A 112 -13.43 -7.53 6.12
C GLU A 112 -12.64 -8.75 5.68
N ILE A 113 -11.96 -9.40 6.61
CA ILE A 113 -11.33 -10.71 6.44
C ILE A 113 -12.34 -11.75 6.91
N GLU A 114 -12.74 -12.62 6.01
CA GLU A 114 -13.55 -13.80 6.31
C GLU A 114 -12.67 -15.02 6.40
N VAL A 115 -12.73 -15.78 7.49
CA VAL A 115 -11.92 -16.99 7.71
C VAL A 115 -12.74 -18.26 7.66
N TYR A 116 -12.09 -19.36 7.27
CA TYR A 116 -12.69 -20.69 7.24
C TYR A 116 -11.66 -21.77 7.60
N PRO A 117 -12.03 -22.80 8.41
CA PRO A 117 -13.27 -22.97 9.18
C PRO A 117 -13.57 -21.82 10.15
N VAL A 118 -14.82 -21.76 10.63
CA VAL A 118 -15.20 -20.81 11.68
C VAL A 118 -14.38 -21.12 12.94
N PRO A 119 -13.73 -20.13 13.58
CA PRO A 119 -12.93 -20.37 14.79
C PRO A 119 -13.74 -21.11 15.87
N ASP A 120 -13.15 -22.16 16.45
CA ASP A 120 -13.71 -22.90 17.59
C ASP A 120 -13.17 -22.42 18.94
N GLY A 121 -12.37 -21.38 18.92
CA GLY A 121 -11.78 -20.70 20.06
C GLY A 121 -11.09 -19.42 19.66
N THR A 122 -10.43 -18.76 20.60
CA THR A 122 -9.67 -17.54 20.35
C THR A 122 -8.26 -17.90 19.87
N TYR A 123 -7.87 -17.35 18.73
CA TYR A 123 -6.54 -17.51 18.14
C TYR A 123 -5.83 -16.17 18.02
N ASP A 124 -4.61 -16.09 18.50
CA ASP A 124 -3.76 -14.93 18.21
C ASP A 124 -3.33 -14.95 16.75
N VAL A 125 -3.49 -13.85 16.07
CA VAL A 125 -3.15 -13.72 14.65
C VAL A 125 -2.23 -12.51 14.41
N GLU A 126 -1.41 -12.64 13.38
CA GLU A 126 -0.58 -11.55 12.86
C GLU A 126 -0.86 -11.35 11.36
N LEU A 127 -1.20 -10.12 11.02
CA LEU A 127 -1.37 -9.66 9.65
C LEU A 127 -0.20 -8.77 9.24
N TYR A 128 0.57 -9.20 8.24
CA TYR A 128 1.55 -8.39 7.53
C TYR A 128 0.91 -7.86 6.26
N TYR A 129 0.93 -6.56 6.07
CA TYR A 129 0.27 -5.90 4.95
C TYR A 129 0.99 -4.64 4.50
N TYR A 130 0.74 -4.22 3.27
CA TYR A 130 1.09 -2.90 2.81
C TYR A 130 0.04 -1.90 3.30
N ALA A 131 0.50 -0.87 4.00
CA ALA A 131 -0.32 0.24 4.46
C ALA A 131 -0.24 1.41 3.48
N ARG A 132 -1.29 2.19 3.41
CA ARG A 132 -1.28 3.47 2.69
C ARG A 132 -0.22 4.38 3.28
N THR A 133 0.49 5.11 2.41
CA THR A 133 1.35 6.21 2.85
C THR A 133 0.47 7.28 3.50
N PRO A 134 0.82 7.77 4.71
CA PRO A 134 0.07 8.85 5.34
C PRO A 134 -0.02 10.07 4.43
N ALA A 135 -1.24 10.61 4.28
CA ALA A 135 -1.47 11.79 3.45
C ALA A 135 -0.80 13.02 4.05
N LEU A 136 -0.26 13.88 3.18
CA LEU A 136 0.29 15.16 3.58
C LEU A 136 -0.81 16.17 3.88
N SER A 137 -0.64 16.92 4.96
CA SER A 137 -1.54 17.99 5.36
C SER A 137 -0.79 19.04 6.16
N VAL A 138 -1.48 20.10 6.56
CA VAL A 138 -0.91 21.11 7.46
C VAL A 138 -0.56 20.53 8.83
N SER A 139 -1.36 19.56 9.32
CA SER A 139 -1.11 18.87 10.59
C SER A 139 -0.06 17.77 10.48
N GLU A 140 0.05 17.13 9.31
CA GLU A 140 1.01 16.08 8.99
C GLU A 140 1.87 16.54 7.79
N PRO A 141 2.83 17.45 8.02
CA PRO A 141 3.53 18.13 6.93
C PRO A 141 4.59 17.26 6.24
N THR A 142 4.91 16.10 6.80
CA THR A 142 5.96 15.21 6.30
C THR A 142 5.53 13.75 6.37
N ASN A 143 6.01 12.97 5.43
CA ASN A 143 5.95 11.51 5.50
C ASN A 143 7.25 10.91 4.94
N TRP A 144 7.39 9.58 5.05
CA TRP A 144 8.60 8.90 4.59
C TRP A 144 8.84 9.09 3.09
N LEU A 145 7.78 9.16 2.27
CA LEU A 145 7.90 9.31 0.83
C LEU A 145 8.42 10.70 0.45
N LEU A 146 7.89 11.76 1.05
CA LEU A 146 8.39 13.12 0.82
C LEU A 146 9.84 13.28 1.29
N THR A 147 10.20 12.63 2.40
CA THR A 147 11.55 12.71 2.97
C THR A 147 12.61 12.06 2.08
N TYR A 148 12.29 10.92 1.47
CA TYR A 148 13.28 10.14 0.72
C TYR A 148 13.14 10.26 -0.81
N PHE A 149 11.93 10.58 -1.30
CA PHE A 149 11.59 10.61 -2.72
C PHE A 149 10.72 11.83 -3.06
N PRO A 150 11.20 13.06 -2.80
CA PRO A 150 10.42 14.27 -3.06
C PRO A 150 10.09 14.46 -4.55
N ASP A 151 10.93 13.93 -5.44
CA ASP A 151 10.76 13.93 -6.88
C ASP A 151 9.50 13.14 -7.31
N ALA A 152 9.21 12.02 -6.67
CA ALA A 152 8.00 11.25 -6.93
C ALA A 152 6.74 12.08 -6.64
N TYR A 153 6.71 12.81 -5.53
CA TYR A 153 5.61 13.72 -5.21
C TYR A 153 5.48 14.85 -6.22
N LEU A 154 6.59 15.53 -6.50
CA LEU A 154 6.61 16.69 -7.36
C LEU A 154 6.10 16.35 -8.77
N TYR A 155 6.69 15.35 -9.41
CA TYR A 155 6.29 15.00 -10.77
C TYR A 155 4.89 14.39 -10.86
N SER A 156 4.46 13.63 -9.86
CA SER A 156 3.08 13.13 -9.80
C SER A 156 2.07 14.27 -9.70
N ALA A 157 2.31 15.26 -8.84
CA ALA A 157 1.43 16.40 -8.70
C ALA A 157 1.41 17.29 -9.97
N LEU A 158 2.57 17.46 -10.62
CA LEU A 158 2.66 18.21 -11.89
C LEU A 158 1.87 17.55 -13.03
N ILE A 159 1.80 16.23 -13.08
CA ILE A 159 0.96 15.54 -14.07
C ILE A 159 -0.53 15.82 -13.83
N HIS A 160 -0.97 15.81 -12.57
CA HIS A 160 -2.35 16.10 -12.22
C HIS A 160 -2.75 17.57 -12.41
N SER A 161 -1.80 18.47 -12.59
CA SER A 161 -2.06 19.85 -12.98
C SER A 161 -2.41 20.01 -14.47
N ALA A 162 -2.12 19.00 -15.30
CA ALA A 162 -2.31 19.05 -16.75
C ALA A 162 -3.70 19.53 -17.22
N PRO A 163 -4.83 19.11 -16.61
CA PRO A 163 -6.15 19.60 -17.01
C PRO A 163 -6.33 21.12 -16.85
N TYR A 164 -5.52 21.77 -16.00
CA TYR A 164 -5.55 23.22 -15.77
C TYR A 164 -4.61 23.99 -16.71
N LEU A 165 -3.68 23.30 -17.37
CA LEU A 165 -2.59 23.88 -18.15
C LEU A 165 -2.80 23.70 -19.65
N GLN A 166 -3.94 23.69 -20.17
CA GLN A 166 -4.29 23.54 -21.60
C GLN A 166 -3.04 23.42 -22.52
N GLU A 167 -2.70 22.20 -22.98
CA GLU A 167 -1.62 21.91 -23.94
C GLU A 167 -0.16 22.20 -23.44
N ASP A 168 0.18 21.78 -22.23
CA ASP A 168 1.57 21.87 -21.79
C ASP A 168 2.43 20.74 -22.39
N SER A 169 3.39 21.09 -23.25
CA SER A 169 4.34 20.13 -23.85
C SER A 169 5.24 19.43 -22.82
N ARG A 170 5.36 19.97 -21.60
CA ARG A 170 6.16 19.41 -20.50
C ARG A 170 5.53 18.17 -19.87
N ILE A 171 4.23 17.91 -20.08
CA ILE A 171 3.50 16.78 -19.47
C ILE A 171 4.17 15.44 -19.78
N GLN A 172 4.61 15.22 -21.02
CA GLN A 172 5.29 13.98 -21.40
C GLN A 172 6.62 13.81 -20.66
N THR A 173 7.35 14.89 -20.45
CA THR A 173 8.59 14.88 -19.68
C THR A 173 8.31 14.56 -18.21
N TRP A 174 7.31 15.18 -17.60
CA TRP A 174 6.93 14.90 -16.22
C TRP A 174 6.45 13.46 -16.03
N ALA A 175 5.70 12.91 -16.99
CA ALA A 175 5.26 11.51 -16.95
C ALA A 175 6.46 10.54 -17.00
N ALA A 176 7.46 10.82 -17.83
CA ALA A 176 8.68 10.02 -17.89
C ALA A 176 9.48 10.09 -16.57
N LEU A 177 9.59 11.28 -15.98
CA LEU A 177 10.30 11.49 -14.71
C LEU A 177 9.56 10.83 -13.55
N GLN A 178 8.23 10.92 -13.49
CA GLN A 178 7.40 10.20 -12.52
C GLN A 178 7.61 8.69 -12.61
N GLN A 179 7.51 8.13 -13.82
CA GLN A 179 7.68 6.69 -14.02
C GLN A 179 9.08 6.22 -13.59
N ASN A 180 10.11 7.00 -13.89
CA ASN A 180 11.48 6.71 -13.45
C ASN A 180 11.60 6.74 -11.92
N ALA A 181 10.98 7.74 -11.25
CA ALA A 181 10.96 7.82 -9.80
C ALA A 181 10.25 6.62 -9.17
N ILE A 182 9.06 6.26 -9.66
CA ILE A 182 8.31 5.08 -9.18
C ILE A 182 9.11 3.79 -9.37
N ASN A 183 9.73 3.61 -10.53
CA ASN A 183 10.57 2.44 -10.81
C ASN A 183 11.77 2.37 -9.87
N ALA A 184 12.41 3.51 -9.58
CA ALA A 184 13.54 3.59 -8.66
C ALA A 184 13.13 3.21 -7.22
N ILE A 185 11.98 3.68 -6.75
CA ILE A 185 11.42 3.35 -5.43
C ILE A 185 11.17 1.84 -5.30
N ASN A 186 10.52 1.23 -6.29
CA ASN A 186 10.23 -0.19 -6.28
C ASN A 186 11.53 -1.03 -6.36
N ALA A 187 12.49 -0.62 -7.18
CA ALA A 187 13.79 -1.29 -7.30
C ALA A 187 14.61 -1.19 -5.99
N GLU A 188 14.56 -0.05 -5.28
CA GLU A 188 15.20 0.09 -3.97
C GLU A 188 14.57 -0.85 -2.95
N SER A 189 13.24 -0.98 -2.95
CA SER A 189 12.52 -1.91 -2.07
C SER A 189 12.97 -3.36 -2.29
N GLU A 190 13.08 -3.80 -3.54
CA GLU A 190 13.57 -5.15 -3.87
C GLU A 190 15.01 -5.36 -3.39
N LYS A 191 15.90 -4.40 -3.62
CA LYS A 191 17.30 -4.48 -3.16
C LYS A 191 17.38 -4.56 -1.63
N SER A 192 16.57 -3.79 -0.92
CA SER A 192 16.56 -3.79 0.55
C SER A 192 16.04 -5.10 1.13
N LYS A 193 15.03 -5.71 0.52
CA LYS A 193 14.47 -7.00 0.96
C LYS A 193 15.40 -8.19 0.71
N PHE A 194 16.16 -8.15 -0.37
CA PHE A 194 17.04 -9.25 -0.77
C PHE A 194 18.52 -8.94 -0.56
N GLY A 195 18.84 -7.89 0.17
CA GLY A 195 20.14 -7.28 0.44
C GLY A 195 21.33 -8.22 0.39
N GLY A 196 22.14 -8.16 -0.66
CA GLY A 196 23.49 -8.72 -0.75
C GLY A 196 23.65 -10.25 -0.64
N ALA A 197 22.71 -10.95 -0.04
CA ALA A 197 22.70 -12.43 -0.01
C ALA A 197 22.12 -12.91 -1.34
N GLY A 198 22.96 -13.42 -2.21
CA GLY A 198 22.57 -13.97 -3.50
C GLY A 198 21.30 -14.82 -3.39
N ARG A 199 20.37 -14.61 -4.31
CA ARG A 199 19.14 -15.41 -4.43
C ARG A 199 19.51 -16.89 -4.45
N ARG A 200 19.36 -17.61 -3.34
CA ARG A 200 19.49 -19.07 -3.33
C ARG A 200 18.20 -19.66 -3.88
N LEU A 201 18.23 -20.09 -5.13
CA LEU A 201 17.21 -20.95 -5.69
C LEU A 201 17.19 -22.26 -4.89
N LYS A 202 16.20 -22.43 -4.02
CA LYS A 202 15.89 -23.75 -3.46
C LYS A 202 15.09 -24.53 -4.49
N ILE A 203 15.76 -25.37 -5.28
CA ILE A 203 15.10 -26.40 -6.08
C ILE A 203 14.59 -27.44 -5.08
N ARG A 204 13.28 -27.55 -4.91
CA ARG A 204 12.68 -28.73 -4.26
C ARG A 204 12.81 -29.89 -5.24
N ALA A 205 13.67 -30.84 -4.94
CA ALA A 205 13.60 -32.14 -5.56
C ALA A 205 12.32 -32.85 -5.05
N TYR A 206 11.52 -33.34 -5.99
CA TYR A 206 10.36 -34.18 -5.71
C TYR A 206 10.83 -35.60 -5.38
#